data_4be4ddbe53c799a4c8202d1753092933
#
_entry.id   4be4ddbe53c799a4c8202d1753092933
#
_cell.length_a   1.000
_cell.length_b   1.000
_cell.length_c   1.000
_cell.angle_alpha   90.00
_cell.angle_beta   90.00
_cell.angle_gamma   90.00
#
_symmetry.space_group_name_H-M   'P 1'
#
loop_
_entity.id
_entity.type
_entity.pdbx_description
1 polymer ?
#
loop_
_entity_poly.entity_id
_entity_poly.type
_entity_poly.pdbx_seq_one_letter_code
_entity_poly.pdbx_strand_id
1 'polypeptide(L)'
;MINMRNIWIMICIITLVVAGCSRDNGAPSPGDNPTAAYIENKGSDTIVNIALAWAEEYQKLHPEVRISVTGGGSGTGITALINGSIPLANASRQIKPEELKSARAAGLDPQEFIIARDAIAIIVHPENPINQLTIEQLSAIYTGRINNWSEIGGEDRPIVRLSRETNSGTHVFFLEKVV
;
A
#
# COMPACT_ATOMS: atom_id res chain seq x y z
N MET A 1 -52.74 -42.78 5.71
CA MET A 1 -53.71 -41.64 5.74
C MET A 1 -53.14 -40.60 6.69
N ILE A 2 -52.61 -39.52 6.12
CA ILE A 2 -52.05 -38.40 6.91
C ILE A 2 -53.25 -37.59 7.41
N ASN A 3 -53.33 -37.41 8.72
CA ASN A 3 -54.46 -36.77 9.37
C ASN A 3 -54.50 -35.28 9.07
N MET A 4 -55.53 -34.75 8.43
CA MET A 4 -55.67 -33.34 8.00
C MET A 4 -55.40 -32.35 9.13
N ARG A 5 -55.65 -32.74 10.38
CA ARG A 5 -55.36 -31.91 11.56
C ARG A 5 -53.84 -31.65 11.77
N ASN A 6 -52.98 -32.60 11.37
CA ASN A 6 -51.51 -32.46 11.47
C ASN A 6 -50.92 -31.59 10.33
N ILE A 7 -51.59 -31.53 9.18
CA ILE A 7 -51.22 -30.68 8.06
C ILE A 7 -51.41 -29.19 8.41
N TRP A 8 -52.55 -28.88 9.09
CA TRP A 8 -52.81 -27.49 9.54
C TRP A 8 -51.81 -27.02 10.60
N ILE A 9 -51.39 -27.89 11.51
CA ILE A 9 -50.36 -27.56 12.52
C ILE A 9 -48.98 -27.32 11.85
N MET A 10 -48.60 -28.12 10.85
CA MET A 10 -47.36 -27.91 10.10
C MET A 10 -47.38 -26.61 9.29
N ILE A 11 -48.49 -26.23 8.67
CA ILE A 11 -48.62 -24.98 7.92
C ILE A 11 -48.54 -23.77 8.86
N CYS A 12 -49.15 -23.82 10.05
CA CYS A 12 -49.03 -22.74 11.04
C CYS A 12 -47.62 -22.59 11.60
N ILE A 13 -46.83 -23.66 11.73
CA ILE A 13 -45.44 -23.58 12.19
C ILE A 13 -44.53 -22.99 11.11
N ILE A 14 -44.75 -23.29 9.83
CA ILE A 14 -43.97 -22.75 8.71
C ILE A 14 -44.26 -21.25 8.52
N THR A 15 -45.47 -20.76 8.76
CA THR A 15 -45.79 -19.32 8.65
C THR A 15 -45.19 -18.49 9.79
N LEU A 16 -44.90 -19.06 10.96
CA LEU A 16 -44.27 -18.34 12.06
C LEU A 16 -42.75 -18.13 11.86
N VAL A 17 -42.09 -18.95 11.04
CA VAL A 17 -40.64 -18.86 10.79
C VAL A 17 -40.27 -17.78 9.76
N VAL A 18 -41.22 -17.34 8.93
CA VAL A 18 -40.98 -16.31 7.88
C VAL A 18 -41.15 -14.87 8.38
N ALA A 19 -41.73 -14.66 9.56
CA ALA A 19 -41.97 -13.34 10.14
C ALA A 19 -40.76 -12.78 10.93
N GLY A 20 -39.62 -13.50 10.97
CA GLY A 20 -38.43 -13.14 11.76
C GLY A 20 -37.35 -12.37 11.05
N CYS A 21 -37.50 -11.96 9.77
CA CYS A 21 -36.62 -11.01 9.14
C CYS A 21 -37.11 -9.58 9.40
N SER A 22 -37.03 -9.14 10.66
CA SER A 22 -36.96 -7.71 10.94
C SER A 22 -35.76 -7.18 10.21
N ARG A 23 -35.96 -6.31 9.21
CA ARG A 23 -34.96 -5.35 8.80
C ARG A 23 -34.59 -4.60 10.08
N ASP A 24 -33.47 -4.99 10.64
CA ASP A 24 -32.78 -4.17 11.61
C ASP A 24 -32.38 -2.91 10.84
N ASN A 25 -33.21 -1.90 10.89
CA ASN A 25 -32.80 -0.55 10.63
C ASN A 25 -31.89 -0.21 11.83
N GLY A 26 -30.65 -0.74 11.76
CA GLY A 26 -29.63 -0.46 12.75
C GLY A 26 -29.59 1.03 12.97
N ALA A 27 -30.03 1.46 14.14
CA ALA A 27 -29.74 2.80 14.59
C ALA A 27 -28.22 2.97 14.48
N PRO A 28 -27.72 4.10 13.93
CA PRO A 28 -26.30 4.34 13.83
C PRO A 28 -25.65 4.11 15.21
N SER A 29 -24.63 3.29 15.25
CA SER A 29 -23.84 3.10 16.47
C SER A 29 -23.36 4.47 16.96
N PRO A 30 -23.23 4.76 18.26
CA PRO A 30 -22.79 6.07 18.78
C PRO A 30 -21.34 6.42 18.43
N GLY A 31 -20.86 6.06 17.28
CA GLY A 31 -19.55 6.31 16.68
C GLY A 31 -19.59 6.50 15.16
N ASP A 32 -20.70 6.12 14.52
CA ASP A 32 -20.89 6.34 13.09
C ASP A 32 -21.50 7.74 12.88
N ASN A 33 -20.65 8.72 12.63
CA ASN A 33 -21.09 9.99 12.10
C ASN A 33 -21.47 9.77 10.61
N PRO A 34 -22.73 9.73 10.22
CA PRO A 34 -23.15 9.38 8.85
C PRO A 34 -22.74 10.41 7.79
N THR A 35 -22.05 11.47 8.19
CA THR A 35 -21.53 12.54 7.33
C THR A 35 -20.00 12.57 7.27
N ALA A 36 -19.29 11.63 7.93
CA ALA A 36 -17.83 11.61 7.90
C ALA A 36 -17.33 11.29 6.49
N ALA A 37 -16.58 12.21 5.89
CA ALA A 37 -15.86 11.95 4.66
C ALA A 37 -14.76 10.92 4.94
N TYR A 38 -14.67 9.88 4.10
CA TYR A 38 -13.66 8.84 4.23
C TYR A 38 -12.62 8.97 3.13
N ILE A 39 -11.35 9.10 3.50
CA ILE A 39 -10.22 9.18 2.59
C ILE A 39 -9.33 7.96 2.81
N GLU A 40 -9.18 7.14 1.80
CA GLU A 40 -8.22 6.04 1.80
C GLU A 40 -6.93 6.47 1.11
N ASN A 41 -5.81 6.31 1.83
CA ASN A 41 -4.46 6.54 1.35
C ASN A 41 -3.70 5.21 1.38
N LYS A 42 -3.08 4.85 0.26
CA LYS A 42 -2.34 3.59 0.14
C LYS A 42 -1.09 3.75 -0.69
N GLY A 43 -0.04 2.98 -0.37
CA GLY A 43 1.12 2.90 -1.25
C GLY A 43 2.45 2.70 -0.53
N SER A 44 3.38 3.64 -0.74
CA SER A 44 4.77 3.52 -0.33
C SER A 44 4.95 3.33 1.18
N ASP A 45 5.62 2.26 1.58
CA ASP A 45 5.99 2.01 2.97
C ASP A 45 6.98 3.06 3.50
N THR A 46 7.79 3.66 2.63
CA THR A 46 8.69 4.76 2.97
C THR A 46 7.94 5.97 3.55
N ILE A 47 6.72 6.22 3.06
CA ILE A 47 5.92 7.41 3.40
C ILE A 47 4.90 7.11 4.50
N VAL A 48 4.55 5.85 4.76
CA VAL A 48 3.45 5.47 5.68
C VAL A 48 3.51 6.21 7.01
N ASN A 49 4.67 6.24 7.69
CA ASN A 49 4.76 6.83 9.02
C ASN A 49 4.48 8.34 9.01
N ILE A 50 4.99 9.07 8.02
CA ILE A 50 4.73 10.50 7.90
C ILE A 50 3.29 10.77 7.47
N ALA A 51 2.74 9.94 6.59
CA ALA A 51 1.35 10.05 6.17
C ALA A 51 0.37 9.76 7.32
N LEU A 52 0.68 8.81 8.19
CA LEU A 52 -0.09 8.55 9.43
C LEU A 52 -0.07 9.76 10.35
N ALA A 53 1.11 10.34 10.60
CA ALA A 53 1.23 11.53 11.45
C ALA A 53 0.42 12.72 10.88
N TRP A 54 0.46 12.92 9.56
CA TRP A 54 -0.35 13.96 8.91
C TRP A 54 -1.85 13.66 8.98
N ALA A 55 -2.26 12.41 8.81
CA ALA A 55 -3.65 12.01 8.94
C ALA A 55 -4.17 12.27 10.37
N GLU A 56 -3.38 11.94 11.39
CA GLU A 56 -3.72 12.21 12.78
C GLU A 56 -3.88 13.71 13.06
N GLU A 57 -2.93 14.55 12.60
CA GLU A 57 -3.03 16.00 12.79
C GLU A 57 -4.20 16.60 12.01
N TYR A 58 -4.44 16.14 10.78
CA TYR A 58 -5.57 16.61 9.98
C TYR A 58 -6.92 16.27 10.64
N GLN A 59 -7.07 15.04 11.14
CA GLN A 59 -8.31 14.59 11.81
C GLN A 59 -8.57 15.32 13.15
N LYS A 60 -7.54 15.85 13.83
CA LYS A 60 -7.73 16.71 15.00
C LYS A 60 -8.40 18.03 14.64
N LEU A 61 -8.06 18.59 13.48
CA LEU A 61 -8.62 19.84 12.97
C LEU A 61 -9.95 19.62 12.23
N HIS A 62 -10.14 18.42 11.68
CA HIS A 62 -11.29 18.02 10.86
C HIS A 62 -11.90 16.71 11.38
N PRO A 63 -12.59 16.75 12.52
CA PRO A 63 -13.14 15.55 13.16
C PRO A 63 -14.25 14.86 12.32
N GLU A 64 -14.79 15.56 11.34
CA GLU A 64 -15.74 15.03 10.34
C GLU A 64 -15.08 14.20 9.25
N VAL A 65 -13.73 14.16 9.17
CA VAL A 65 -12.99 13.40 8.16
C VAL A 65 -12.34 12.17 8.81
N ARG A 66 -12.44 11.03 8.13
CA ARG A 66 -11.74 9.79 8.49
C ARG A 66 -10.70 9.47 7.41
N ILE A 67 -9.45 9.31 7.82
CA ILE A 67 -8.33 8.98 6.92
C ILE A 67 -7.74 7.65 7.34
N SER A 68 -7.70 6.68 6.43
CA SER A 68 -6.91 5.47 6.61
C SER A 68 -5.64 5.54 5.78
N VAL A 69 -4.53 5.09 6.35
CA VAL A 69 -3.23 5.03 5.68
C VAL A 69 -2.74 3.59 5.71
N THR A 70 -2.43 3.03 4.55
CA THR A 70 -1.92 1.66 4.42
C THR A 70 -0.68 1.62 3.53
N GLY A 71 0.26 0.75 3.84
CA GLY A 71 1.43 0.46 3.03
C GLY A 71 1.17 -0.52 1.88
N GLY A 72 2.20 -1.23 1.47
CA GLY A 72 2.15 -2.27 0.43
C GLY A 72 2.91 -1.90 -0.84
N GLY A 73 3.71 -0.84 -0.79
CA GLY A 73 4.58 -0.37 -1.87
C GLY A 73 3.92 0.62 -2.84
N SER A 74 4.76 1.47 -3.45
CA SER A 74 4.31 2.52 -4.39
C SER A 74 3.51 1.96 -5.57
N GLY A 75 3.92 0.81 -6.11
CA GLY A 75 3.22 0.17 -7.23
C GLY A 75 1.79 -0.24 -6.87
N THR A 76 1.58 -0.75 -5.66
CA THR A 76 0.25 -1.13 -5.17
C THR A 76 -0.66 0.09 -5.03
N GLY A 77 -0.14 1.21 -4.46
CA GLY A 77 -0.89 2.46 -4.35
C GLY A 77 -1.26 3.04 -5.70
N ILE A 78 -0.30 3.15 -6.62
CA ILE A 78 -0.54 3.67 -7.97
C ILE A 78 -1.56 2.80 -8.73
N THR A 79 -1.47 1.46 -8.61
CA THR A 79 -2.46 0.56 -9.23
C THR A 79 -3.85 0.77 -8.64
N ALA A 80 -3.97 0.92 -7.33
CA ALA A 80 -5.26 1.20 -6.68
C ALA A 80 -5.85 2.56 -7.11
N LEU A 81 -5.00 3.57 -7.28
CA LEU A 81 -5.40 4.88 -7.80
C LEU A 81 -5.90 4.77 -9.25
N ILE A 82 -5.16 4.07 -10.14
CA ILE A 82 -5.55 3.86 -11.54
C ILE A 82 -6.89 3.12 -11.65
N ASN A 83 -7.14 2.17 -10.75
CA ASN A 83 -8.40 1.43 -10.72
C ASN A 83 -9.55 2.23 -10.07
N GLY A 84 -9.31 3.45 -9.62
CA GLY A 84 -10.31 4.30 -8.98
C GLY A 84 -10.76 3.80 -7.61
N SER A 85 -10.02 2.85 -7.00
CA SER A 85 -10.38 2.27 -5.70
C SER A 85 -9.96 3.15 -4.52
N ILE A 86 -9.02 4.07 -4.71
CA ILE A 86 -8.57 5.05 -3.71
C ILE A 86 -8.42 6.44 -4.33
N PRO A 87 -8.68 7.51 -3.58
CA PRO A 87 -8.47 8.88 -4.05
C PRO A 87 -7.02 9.36 -3.92
N LEU A 88 -6.21 8.75 -3.06
CA LEU A 88 -4.88 9.24 -2.71
C LEU A 88 -3.87 8.10 -2.63
N ALA A 89 -2.82 8.15 -3.45
CA ALA A 89 -1.73 7.18 -3.44
C ALA A 89 -0.43 7.81 -2.94
N ASN A 90 0.26 7.13 -2.03
CA ASN A 90 1.63 7.46 -1.63
C ASN A 90 2.62 6.76 -2.54
N ALA A 91 3.62 7.49 -3.02
CA ALA A 91 4.67 6.92 -3.84
C ALA A 91 6.04 7.51 -3.49
N SER A 92 7.08 6.69 -3.43
CA SER A 92 8.49 7.07 -3.29
C SER A 92 9.22 7.09 -4.63
N ARG A 93 8.48 7.20 -5.72
CA ARG A 93 8.92 7.42 -7.09
C ARG A 93 7.86 8.18 -7.86
N GLN A 94 8.22 8.70 -8.99
CA GLN A 94 7.25 9.28 -9.92
C GLN A 94 6.34 8.20 -10.52
N ILE A 95 5.13 8.60 -10.91
CA ILE A 95 4.26 7.76 -11.73
C ILE A 95 4.90 7.55 -13.11
N LYS A 96 4.91 6.33 -13.60
CA LYS A 96 5.49 6.01 -14.90
C LYS A 96 4.59 6.48 -16.04
N PRO A 97 5.16 6.80 -17.22
CA PRO A 97 4.36 7.22 -18.37
C PRO A 97 3.25 6.24 -18.77
N GLU A 98 3.52 4.92 -18.69
CA GLU A 98 2.54 3.87 -18.98
C GLU A 98 1.43 3.79 -17.91
N GLU A 99 1.76 4.04 -16.63
CA GLU A 99 0.80 4.09 -15.53
C GLU A 99 -0.12 5.32 -15.70
N LEU A 100 0.45 6.48 -16.02
CA LEU A 100 -0.31 7.69 -16.29
C LEU A 100 -1.22 7.55 -17.53
N LYS A 101 -0.71 6.89 -18.59
CA LYS A 101 -1.53 6.57 -19.77
C LYS A 101 -2.70 5.67 -19.41
N SER A 102 -2.47 4.67 -18.56
CA SER A 102 -3.53 3.76 -18.09
C SER A 102 -4.58 4.49 -17.24
N ALA A 103 -4.16 5.40 -16.36
CA ALA A 103 -5.06 6.22 -15.57
C ALA A 103 -5.96 7.08 -16.47
N ARG A 104 -5.38 7.76 -17.44
CA ARG A 104 -6.14 8.60 -18.40
C ARG A 104 -7.09 7.79 -19.26
N ALA A 105 -6.70 6.58 -19.67
CA ALA A 105 -7.59 5.67 -20.40
C ALA A 105 -8.78 5.21 -19.54
N ALA A 106 -8.63 5.18 -18.21
CA ALA A 106 -9.70 4.92 -17.26
C ALA A 106 -10.51 6.19 -16.89
N GLY A 107 -10.25 7.32 -17.54
CA GLY A 107 -10.95 8.59 -17.29
C GLY A 107 -10.45 9.36 -16.05
N LEU A 108 -9.28 8.99 -15.51
CA LEU A 108 -8.66 9.64 -14.36
C LEU A 108 -7.52 10.56 -14.80
N ASP A 109 -7.32 11.66 -14.10
CA ASP A 109 -6.18 12.57 -14.29
C ASP A 109 -5.44 12.78 -12.95
N PRO A 110 -4.57 11.84 -12.55
CA PRO A 110 -3.82 11.93 -11.30
C PRO A 110 -2.94 13.19 -11.27
N GLN A 111 -2.99 13.89 -10.15
CA GLN A 111 -2.13 15.05 -9.87
C GLN A 111 -0.99 14.63 -8.95
N GLU A 112 0.24 14.95 -9.31
CA GLU A 112 1.43 14.66 -8.51
C GLU A 112 1.75 15.85 -7.59
N PHE A 113 1.92 15.56 -6.30
CA PHE A 113 2.39 16.51 -5.29
C PHE A 113 3.70 16.02 -4.69
N ILE A 114 4.79 16.70 -4.96
CA ILE A 114 6.10 16.40 -4.37
C ILE A 114 6.14 16.97 -2.95
N ILE A 115 6.11 16.07 -1.96
CA ILE A 115 6.01 16.43 -0.54
C ILE A 115 7.37 16.52 0.15
N ALA A 116 8.37 15.75 -0.33
CA ALA A 116 9.72 15.69 0.24
C ALA A 116 10.71 15.14 -0.77
N ARG A 117 11.99 15.24 -0.43
CA ARG A 117 13.08 14.52 -1.10
C ARG A 117 13.72 13.58 -0.10
N ASP A 118 14.09 12.40 -0.56
CA ASP A 118 14.70 11.34 0.23
C ASP A 118 16.01 10.89 -0.42
N ALA A 119 16.79 10.08 0.31
CA ALA A 119 18.02 9.47 -0.16
C ALA A 119 18.07 7.99 0.24
N ILE A 120 18.66 7.17 -0.62
CA ILE A 120 18.88 5.75 -0.34
C ILE A 120 20.27 5.58 0.24
N ALA A 121 20.36 5.03 1.45
CA ALA A 121 21.63 4.63 2.06
C ALA A 121 21.94 3.17 1.73
N ILE A 122 23.21 2.91 1.37
CA ILE A 122 23.73 1.55 1.25
C ILE A 122 24.30 1.15 2.61
N ILE A 123 23.77 0.09 3.18
CA ILE A 123 24.16 -0.40 4.51
C ILE A 123 24.97 -1.67 4.33
N VAL A 124 26.09 -1.73 5.01
CA VAL A 124 26.98 -2.90 5.11
C VAL A 124 27.20 -3.25 6.59
N HIS A 125 27.74 -4.46 6.86
CA HIS A 125 28.10 -4.85 8.22
C HIS A 125 29.15 -3.88 8.81
N PRO A 126 29.07 -3.51 10.10
CA PRO A 126 30.00 -2.55 10.73
C PRO A 126 31.47 -2.94 10.61
N GLU A 127 31.79 -4.24 10.57
CA GLU A 127 33.17 -4.73 10.40
C GLU A 127 33.63 -4.77 8.94
N ASN A 128 32.76 -4.42 7.97
CA ASN A 128 33.18 -4.37 6.57
C ASN A 128 34.13 -3.18 6.36
N PRO A 129 35.36 -3.41 5.87
CA PRO A 129 36.34 -2.33 5.68
C PRO A 129 35.94 -1.37 4.53
N ILE A 130 35.01 -1.75 3.68
CA ILE A 130 34.55 -0.93 2.56
C ILE A 130 33.62 0.15 3.09
N ASN A 131 34.05 1.40 3.03
CA ASN A 131 33.31 2.57 3.48
C ASN A 131 32.91 3.53 2.36
N GLN A 132 33.31 3.26 1.13
CA GLN A 132 32.99 4.01 -0.06
C GLN A 132 32.78 3.09 -1.25
N LEU A 133 31.77 3.39 -2.05
CA LEU A 133 31.48 2.72 -3.33
C LEU A 133 31.13 3.77 -4.37
N THR A 134 31.58 3.59 -5.59
CA THR A 134 31.07 4.37 -6.72
C THR A 134 29.73 3.81 -7.20
N ILE A 135 28.99 4.58 -7.96
CA ILE A 135 27.74 4.12 -8.58
C ILE A 135 28.01 2.94 -9.52
N GLU A 136 29.14 2.97 -10.25
CA GLU A 136 29.55 1.89 -11.15
C GLU A 136 29.85 0.59 -10.39
N GLN A 137 30.50 0.70 -9.21
CA GLN A 137 30.74 -0.47 -8.34
C GLN A 137 29.43 -1.02 -7.79
N LEU A 138 28.50 -0.16 -7.34
CA LEU A 138 27.16 -0.57 -6.93
C LEU A 138 26.42 -1.26 -8.07
N SER A 139 26.43 -0.69 -9.26
CA SER A 139 25.87 -1.30 -10.46
C SER A 139 26.48 -2.67 -10.72
N ALA A 140 27.81 -2.79 -10.67
CA ALA A 140 28.51 -4.04 -10.89
C ALA A 140 28.16 -5.12 -9.84
N ILE A 141 28.00 -4.72 -8.58
CA ILE A 141 27.55 -5.60 -7.50
C ILE A 141 26.12 -6.08 -7.79
N TYR A 142 25.18 -5.19 -8.00
CA TYR A 142 23.77 -5.56 -8.15
C TYR A 142 23.45 -6.28 -9.46
N THR A 143 24.24 -6.08 -10.51
CA THR A 143 24.17 -6.86 -11.77
C THR A 143 24.92 -8.20 -11.70
N GLY A 144 25.63 -8.49 -10.60
CA GLY A 144 26.36 -9.76 -10.41
C GLY A 144 27.72 -9.80 -11.13
N ARG A 145 28.25 -8.66 -11.62
CA ARG A 145 29.60 -8.57 -12.19
C ARG A 145 30.68 -8.60 -11.11
N ILE A 146 30.38 -8.08 -9.92
CA ILE A 146 31.21 -8.17 -8.71
C ILE A 146 30.42 -9.00 -7.70
N ASN A 147 31.01 -10.12 -7.23
CA ASN A 147 30.34 -11.05 -6.33
C ASN A 147 31.10 -11.31 -5.03
N ASN A 148 32.33 -10.82 -4.92
CA ASN A 148 33.17 -10.98 -3.75
C ASN A 148 33.71 -9.61 -3.31
N TRP A 149 33.76 -9.34 -2.00
CA TRP A 149 34.29 -8.10 -1.45
C TRP A 149 35.77 -7.88 -1.78
N SER A 150 36.56 -8.96 -1.95
CA SER A 150 37.98 -8.86 -2.36
C SER A 150 38.16 -8.19 -3.72
N GLU A 151 37.20 -8.24 -4.62
CA GLU A 151 37.26 -7.61 -5.94
C GLU A 151 37.28 -6.06 -5.86
N ILE A 152 36.89 -5.52 -4.70
CA ILE A 152 36.86 -4.06 -4.46
C ILE A 152 37.66 -3.64 -3.23
N GLY A 153 38.60 -4.49 -2.79
CA GLY A 153 39.53 -4.19 -1.70
C GLY A 153 39.04 -4.57 -0.31
N GLY A 154 37.96 -5.34 -0.21
CA GLY A 154 37.47 -5.92 1.03
C GLY A 154 38.05 -7.30 1.34
N GLU A 155 37.47 -8.00 2.30
CA GLU A 155 37.83 -9.36 2.65
C GLU A 155 37.43 -10.37 1.57
N ASP A 156 38.06 -11.55 1.54
CA ASP A 156 37.65 -12.65 0.67
C ASP A 156 36.36 -13.30 1.18
N ARG A 157 35.25 -12.64 0.90
CA ARG A 157 33.91 -13.07 1.28
C ARG A 157 32.92 -12.78 0.17
N PRO A 158 31.93 -13.66 -0.10
CA PRO A 158 30.89 -13.43 -1.08
C PRO A 158 30.00 -12.26 -0.65
N ILE A 159 29.53 -11.50 -1.63
CA ILE A 159 28.58 -10.42 -1.42
C ILE A 159 27.15 -10.98 -1.43
N VAL A 160 26.44 -10.84 -0.30
CA VAL A 160 25.01 -11.11 -0.21
C VAL A 160 24.27 -9.81 -0.51
N ARG A 161 23.53 -9.79 -1.60
CA ARG A 161 22.72 -8.63 -2.03
C ARG A 161 21.34 -8.72 -1.43
N LEU A 162 20.93 -7.66 -0.71
CA LEU A 162 19.59 -7.50 -0.20
C LEU A 162 18.93 -6.34 -0.93
N SER A 163 17.68 -6.51 -1.28
CA SER A 163 16.88 -5.50 -1.96
C SER A 163 15.47 -5.50 -1.39
N ARG A 164 14.73 -4.42 -1.67
CA ARG A 164 13.30 -4.35 -1.40
C ARG A 164 12.54 -5.20 -2.43
N GLU A 165 11.29 -5.45 -2.13
CA GLU A 165 10.32 -6.13 -2.99
C GLU A 165 10.06 -5.34 -4.28
N THR A 166 9.67 -6.03 -5.34
CA THR A 166 9.55 -5.45 -6.70
C THR A 166 8.47 -4.38 -6.86
N ASN A 167 7.46 -4.34 -5.98
CA ASN A 167 6.44 -3.29 -5.93
C ASN A 167 6.88 -2.06 -5.12
N SER A 168 8.04 -2.10 -4.46
CA SER A 168 8.62 -0.96 -3.75
C SER A 168 9.05 0.13 -4.73
N GLY A 169 8.65 1.38 -4.45
CA GLY A 169 9.13 2.54 -5.20
C GLY A 169 10.63 2.76 -5.04
N THR A 170 11.17 2.48 -3.86
CA THR A 170 12.61 2.54 -3.58
C THR A 170 13.39 1.52 -4.41
N HIS A 171 12.86 0.29 -4.55
CA HIS A 171 13.47 -0.73 -5.43
C HIS A 171 13.50 -0.26 -6.89
N VAL A 172 12.39 0.20 -7.41
CA VAL A 172 12.30 0.68 -8.79
C VAL A 172 13.25 1.86 -9.03
N PHE A 173 13.26 2.84 -8.12
CA PHE A 173 14.17 3.99 -8.21
C PHE A 173 15.64 3.55 -8.21
N PHE A 174 16.01 2.58 -7.35
CA PHE A 174 17.39 2.07 -7.30
C PHE A 174 17.77 1.39 -8.62
N LEU A 175 16.90 0.58 -9.21
CA LEU A 175 17.14 -0.04 -10.51
C LEU A 175 17.33 1.00 -11.61
N GLU A 176 16.52 2.05 -11.64
CA GLU A 176 16.58 3.09 -12.69
C GLU A 176 17.81 4.00 -12.56
N LYS A 177 18.38 4.15 -11.37
CA LYS A 177 19.47 5.12 -11.12
C LYS A 177 20.83 4.48 -10.90
N VAL A 178 20.88 3.20 -10.54
CA VAL A 178 22.11 2.50 -10.17
C VAL A 178 22.39 1.30 -11.06
N VAL A 179 21.36 0.53 -11.44
CA VAL A 179 21.50 -0.70 -12.22
C VAL A 179 21.22 -0.47 -13.69
#